data_c9914483655180b1f69ff465e16da311
#
_entry.id   c9914483655180b1f69ff465e16da311
#
_cell.length_a   1.000
_cell.length_b   1.000
_cell.length_c   1.000
_cell.angle_alpha   90.00
_cell.angle_beta   90.00
_cell.angle_gamma   90.00
#
_symmetry.space_group_name_H-M   'P 1'
#
loop_
_entity.id
_entity.type
_entity.pdbx_description
1 polymer ?
#
loop_
_entity_poly.entity_id
_entity_poly.type
_entity_poly.pdbx_seq_one_letter_code
_entity_poly.pdbx_strand_id
1 'polypeptide(L)'
;MNHQIPFQMKIKTLIYCLFITGFGFSQSHKATLSKIQKDGFHKITISSEVRSVSQDNLAYFRILDKNKKEVPFANFDNAHHNSLLFQKLDVLSKTRSKDSITSIIVSLNELKNVTELSLVISNTTINKAYSISGSNNQQDWFGLVSNQTLNDLTNANGNTITKSIVLPRNNYKFLRFDFNDKKSLPINVLEIGYYKGGRKDIETTYLTDFKYKISQDQKHKKTIITFNSNNFQRVDGISFDVKTKLFLRNASVFVNTTRKVRKRKENFKQEISSFNLNSNTSNTFQINSFFEKEFTIEIDNQDNQPLDISKIKVFQNTVSILADLKANEKYEVIIDATLSQPNYDLANFTQNISAELPEATISNLKKINSESKDTSEKAFWQKPVFLWSAILLTLALLAYFVFSMLKEVD
;
A
#
# COMPACT_ATOMS: atom_id res chain seq x y z
N MET A 1 -50.22 34.34 18.66
CA MET A 1 -49.33 33.77 19.71
C MET A 1 -47.93 33.82 19.21
N ASN A 2 -47.17 34.88 19.62
CA ASN A 2 -45.76 35.05 19.21
C ASN A 2 -44.86 34.36 20.26
N HIS A 3 -44.21 33.28 19.88
CA HIS A 3 -43.17 32.68 20.69
C HIS A 3 -41.85 33.46 20.50
N GLN A 4 -41.55 34.35 21.45
CA GLN A 4 -40.21 34.92 21.56
C GLN A 4 -39.27 33.86 22.14
N ILE A 5 -38.26 33.48 21.36
CA ILE A 5 -37.13 32.62 21.82
C ILE A 5 -36.23 33.46 22.69
N PRO A 6 -35.93 33.07 23.95
CA PRO A 6 -35.16 33.90 24.86
C PRO A 6 -33.71 34.11 24.37
N PHE A 7 -33.30 35.37 24.41
CA PHE A 7 -32.00 35.89 23.95
C PHE A 7 -30.76 35.20 24.58
N GLN A 8 -30.91 34.59 25.75
CA GLN A 8 -29.83 33.86 26.43
C GLN A 8 -29.35 32.60 25.71
N MET A 9 -30.17 32.00 24.83
CA MET A 9 -29.79 30.78 24.12
C MET A 9 -28.90 31.06 22.89
N LYS A 10 -28.95 32.27 22.32
CA LYS A 10 -28.14 32.68 21.16
C LYS A 10 -26.69 33.01 21.52
N ILE A 11 -26.42 33.47 22.73
CA ILE A 11 -25.06 33.81 23.17
C ILE A 11 -24.24 32.56 23.51
N LYS A 12 -24.86 31.51 24.07
CA LYS A 12 -24.16 30.24 24.37
C LYS A 12 -23.73 29.51 23.12
N THR A 13 -24.43 29.64 22.01
CA THR A 13 -24.09 29.01 20.74
C THR A 13 -22.96 29.75 20.01
N LEU A 14 -22.85 31.06 20.16
CA LEU A 14 -21.81 31.88 19.55
C LEU A 14 -20.44 31.68 20.23
N ILE A 15 -20.42 31.48 21.57
CA ILE A 15 -19.18 31.23 22.32
C ILE A 15 -18.61 29.84 22.07
N TYR A 16 -19.44 28.85 21.70
CA TYR A 16 -18.98 27.51 21.42
C TYR A 16 -18.30 27.34 20.02
N CYS A 17 -18.53 28.27 19.09
CA CYS A 17 -17.89 28.26 17.77
C CYS A 17 -16.48 28.88 17.76
N LEU A 18 -16.02 29.52 18.83
CA LEU A 18 -14.75 30.27 18.85
C LEU A 18 -13.55 29.46 19.40
N PHE A 19 -13.73 28.19 19.80
CA PHE A 19 -12.68 27.41 20.49
C PHE A 19 -12.27 26.10 19.80
N ILE A 20 -12.40 25.97 18.47
CA ILE A 20 -11.84 24.83 17.76
C ILE A 20 -10.91 25.32 16.64
N THR A 21 -9.86 26.02 17.02
CA THR A 21 -8.63 26.05 16.23
C THR A 21 -7.67 25.05 16.86
N GLY A 22 -7.85 23.78 16.50
CA GLY A 22 -6.86 22.77 16.79
C GLY A 22 -5.57 23.13 16.05
N PHE A 23 -4.55 23.56 16.77
CA PHE A 23 -3.18 23.65 16.26
C PHE A 23 -2.71 22.24 15.92
N GLY A 24 -2.94 21.80 14.69
CA GLY A 24 -2.28 20.65 14.14
C GLY A 24 -0.79 20.99 13.98
N PHE A 25 0.05 20.47 14.87
CA PHE A 25 1.49 20.51 14.66
C PHE A 25 1.81 19.65 13.44
N SER A 26 2.00 20.30 12.28
CA SER A 26 2.49 19.65 11.08
C SER A 26 3.91 19.13 11.34
N GLN A 27 4.10 17.82 11.27
CA GLN A 27 5.42 17.22 11.35
C GLN A 27 6.03 17.26 9.95
N SER A 28 6.95 18.19 9.71
CA SER A 28 7.65 18.31 8.45
C SER A 28 9.05 17.71 8.55
N HIS A 29 9.50 17.03 7.49
CA HIS A 29 10.84 16.50 7.36
C HIS A 29 11.48 17.01 6.08
N LYS A 30 12.80 17.14 6.08
CA LYS A 30 13.61 17.45 4.90
C LYS A 30 14.68 16.40 4.71
N ALA A 31 14.98 16.15 3.44
CA ALA A 31 16.08 15.29 3.02
C ALA A 31 16.69 15.86 1.73
N THR A 32 17.78 15.27 1.25
CA THR A 32 18.43 15.67 0.02
C THR A 32 18.61 14.45 -0.89
N LEU A 33 18.57 14.65 -2.21
CA LEU A 33 19.00 13.63 -3.16
C LEU A 33 20.52 13.64 -3.30
N SER A 34 21.09 12.47 -3.59
CA SER A 34 22.48 12.34 -3.99
C SER A 34 22.79 13.19 -5.23
N LYS A 35 24.06 13.45 -5.47
CA LYS A 35 24.48 14.21 -6.65
C LYS A 35 24.06 13.51 -7.95
N ILE A 36 23.33 14.19 -8.79
CA ILE A 36 22.89 13.73 -10.12
C ILE A 36 24.05 13.93 -11.11
N GLN A 37 24.42 12.87 -11.82
CA GLN A 37 25.58 12.89 -12.73
C GLN A 37 25.18 13.06 -14.20
N LYS A 38 23.98 12.67 -14.58
CA LYS A 38 23.46 12.72 -15.97
C LYS A 38 22.06 13.29 -15.98
N ASP A 39 21.67 13.95 -17.09
CA ASP A 39 20.31 14.38 -17.32
C ASP A 39 19.40 13.18 -17.61
N GLY A 40 18.14 13.29 -17.25
CA GLY A 40 17.10 12.34 -17.60
C GLY A 40 16.50 11.59 -16.39
N PHE A 41 15.76 10.53 -16.71
CA PHE A 41 15.07 9.76 -15.67
C PHE A 41 16.03 9.00 -14.75
N HIS A 42 15.72 9.07 -13.46
CA HIS A 42 16.43 8.39 -12.40
C HIS A 42 15.46 7.58 -11.55
N LYS A 43 15.90 6.38 -11.16
CA LYS A 43 15.23 5.57 -10.14
C LYS A 43 15.66 6.06 -8.76
N ILE A 44 14.70 6.33 -7.89
CA ILE A 44 14.92 6.77 -6.51
C ILE A 44 14.29 5.74 -5.60
N THR A 45 15.11 5.00 -4.85
CA THR A 45 14.62 4.02 -3.88
C THR A 45 14.21 4.72 -2.59
N ILE A 46 12.99 4.45 -2.13
CA ILE A 46 12.41 5.02 -0.92
C ILE A 46 12.78 4.14 0.28
N SER A 47 13.60 4.66 1.18
CA SER A 47 13.98 3.94 2.40
C SER A 47 12.78 3.78 3.35
N SER A 48 12.88 2.80 4.26
CA SER A 48 11.85 2.56 5.29
C SER A 48 11.60 3.80 6.17
N GLU A 49 12.65 4.57 6.48
CA GLU A 49 12.56 5.80 7.27
C GLU A 49 11.78 6.90 6.53
N VAL A 50 12.09 7.12 5.25
CA VAL A 50 11.35 8.08 4.41
C VAL A 50 9.89 7.66 4.29
N ARG A 51 9.64 6.36 4.04
CA ARG A 51 8.30 5.83 3.89
C ARG A 51 7.48 5.97 5.18
N SER A 52 8.10 5.74 6.34
CA SER A 52 7.43 5.83 7.66
C SER A 52 6.85 7.21 7.96
N VAL A 53 7.44 8.28 7.43
CA VAL A 53 7.00 9.66 7.65
C VAL A 53 6.22 10.25 6.45
N SER A 54 6.26 9.59 5.28
CA SER A 54 5.62 10.05 4.03
C SER A 54 4.18 9.59 3.85
N GLN A 55 3.63 8.83 4.79
CA GLN A 55 2.45 7.99 4.60
C GLN A 55 2.71 6.84 3.61
N ASP A 56 1.92 5.78 3.67
CA ASP A 56 2.15 4.56 2.89
C ASP A 56 2.19 4.77 1.38
N ASN A 57 1.40 5.69 0.87
CA ASN A 57 1.28 6.05 -0.56
C ASN A 57 2.12 7.25 -0.99
N LEU A 58 3.08 7.71 -0.18
CA LEU A 58 3.90 8.90 -0.41
C LEU A 58 3.09 10.21 -0.56
N ALA A 59 1.90 10.29 0.04
CA ALA A 59 1.03 11.47 -0.10
C ALA A 59 1.73 12.77 0.36
N TYR A 60 2.53 12.68 1.40
CA TYR A 60 3.22 13.82 2.00
C TYR A 60 4.58 14.15 1.36
N PHE A 61 5.03 13.35 0.40
CA PHE A 61 6.36 13.43 -0.19
C PHE A 61 6.38 14.36 -1.42
N ARG A 62 7.41 15.24 -1.52
CA ARG A 62 7.69 16.07 -2.69
C ARG A 62 9.18 16.15 -2.95
N ILE A 63 9.56 16.26 -4.22
CA ILE A 63 10.90 16.61 -4.66
C ILE A 63 10.86 18.05 -5.16
N LEU A 64 11.77 18.88 -4.69
CA LEU A 64 11.90 20.28 -5.11
C LEU A 64 13.24 20.50 -5.80
N ASP A 65 13.21 21.26 -6.88
CA ASP A 65 14.42 21.76 -7.56
C ASP A 65 15.09 22.92 -6.77
N LYS A 66 16.19 23.46 -7.33
CA LYS A 66 16.90 24.62 -6.76
C LYS A 66 16.04 25.88 -6.64
N ASN A 67 14.98 26.00 -7.45
CA ASN A 67 14.04 27.12 -7.46
C ASN A 67 12.81 26.86 -6.58
N LYS A 68 12.81 25.78 -5.79
CA LYS A 68 11.69 25.33 -4.95
C LYS A 68 10.43 24.94 -5.74
N LYS A 69 10.57 24.60 -7.01
CA LYS A 69 9.49 24.05 -7.83
C LYS A 69 9.42 22.55 -7.64
N GLU A 70 8.21 22.01 -7.63
CA GLU A 70 7.98 20.57 -7.55
C GLU A 70 8.51 19.88 -8.81
N VAL A 71 9.23 18.79 -8.61
CA VAL A 71 9.66 17.86 -9.66
C VAL A 71 8.70 16.69 -9.67
N PRO A 72 7.96 16.46 -10.77
CA PRO A 72 7.07 15.33 -10.90
C PRO A 72 7.79 14.01 -10.71
N PHE A 73 7.12 13.09 -10.02
CA PHE A 73 7.57 11.71 -9.88
C PHE A 73 6.42 10.73 -10.11
N ALA A 74 6.75 9.50 -10.44
CA ALA A 74 5.79 8.41 -10.54
C ALA A 74 6.33 7.17 -9.84
N ASN A 75 5.45 6.29 -9.38
CA ASN A 75 5.87 5.00 -8.86
C ASN A 75 6.61 4.22 -9.94
N PHE A 76 7.80 3.73 -9.60
CA PHE A 76 8.57 2.85 -10.45
C PHE A 76 8.28 1.42 -10.05
N ASP A 77 7.32 0.82 -10.77
CA ASP A 77 6.97 -0.57 -10.53
C ASP A 77 7.94 -1.46 -11.30
N ASN A 78 8.83 -2.12 -10.57
CA ASN A 78 9.69 -3.17 -11.15
C ASN A 78 8.86 -4.30 -11.81
N ALA A 79 7.57 -4.42 -11.51
CA ALA A 79 6.70 -5.42 -12.11
C ALA A 79 6.44 -5.14 -13.60
N HIS A 80 6.38 -3.87 -14.04
CA HIS A 80 6.28 -3.56 -15.47
C HIS A 80 7.55 -3.91 -16.25
N HIS A 81 8.70 -3.99 -15.60
CA HIS A 81 9.93 -4.47 -16.21
C HIS A 81 10.06 -6.00 -16.23
N ASN A 82 9.17 -6.73 -15.52
CA ASN A 82 9.04 -8.17 -15.66
C ASN A 82 8.54 -8.59 -17.06
N SER A 83 8.07 -7.65 -17.90
CA SER A 83 7.77 -7.95 -19.32
C SER A 83 9.00 -8.46 -20.07
N LEU A 84 10.20 -8.08 -19.69
CA LEU A 84 11.46 -8.59 -20.25
C LEU A 84 11.77 -10.03 -19.81
N LEU A 85 11.18 -10.48 -18.71
CA LEU A 85 11.30 -11.84 -18.21
C LEU A 85 10.10 -12.71 -18.58
N PHE A 86 9.02 -12.10 -19.07
CA PHE A 86 7.86 -12.83 -19.55
C PHE A 86 8.22 -13.55 -20.84
N GLN A 87 8.22 -14.87 -20.77
CA GLN A 87 8.44 -15.74 -21.91
C GLN A 87 7.08 -16.22 -22.40
N LYS A 88 6.73 -15.77 -23.58
CA LYS A 88 5.49 -16.18 -24.25
C LYS A 88 5.60 -17.62 -24.71
N LEU A 89 4.57 -18.40 -24.47
CA LEU A 89 4.41 -19.75 -24.99
C LEU A 89 3.81 -19.71 -26.40
N ASP A 90 4.16 -20.67 -27.21
CA ASP A 90 3.60 -20.84 -28.54
C ASP A 90 2.15 -21.33 -28.45
N VAL A 91 1.23 -20.53 -28.94
CA VAL A 91 -0.18 -20.86 -29.07
C VAL A 91 -0.34 -21.70 -30.35
N LEU A 92 -0.61 -22.99 -30.19
CA LEU A 92 -0.77 -23.92 -31.30
C LEU A 92 -2.15 -23.84 -31.93
N SER A 93 -3.19 -23.60 -31.10
CA SER A 93 -4.54 -23.42 -31.59
C SER A 93 -5.36 -22.57 -30.63
N LYS A 94 -6.30 -21.81 -31.22
CA LYS A 94 -7.36 -21.09 -30.47
C LYS A 94 -8.66 -21.37 -31.22
N THR A 95 -9.49 -22.21 -30.63
CA THR A 95 -10.77 -22.64 -31.23
C THR A 95 -11.91 -22.21 -30.34
N ARG A 96 -13.05 -21.92 -30.95
CA ARG A 96 -14.27 -21.55 -30.25
C ARG A 96 -15.40 -22.42 -30.74
N SER A 97 -15.96 -23.20 -29.85
CA SER A 97 -17.24 -23.88 -30.12
C SER A 97 -18.36 -22.88 -29.88
N LYS A 98 -19.32 -22.77 -30.81
CA LYS A 98 -20.41 -21.81 -30.74
C LYS A 98 -21.14 -21.94 -29.38
N ASP A 99 -21.16 -20.83 -28.62
CA ASP A 99 -21.89 -20.69 -27.37
C ASP A 99 -21.54 -21.71 -26.25
N SER A 100 -20.32 -22.23 -26.24
CA SER A 100 -19.96 -23.23 -25.24
C SER A 100 -18.58 -23.07 -24.61
N ILE A 101 -17.51 -23.22 -25.38
CA ILE A 101 -16.12 -23.25 -24.85
C ILE A 101 -15.18 -22.54 -25.81
N THR A 102 -14.31 -21.70 -25.30
CA THR A 102 -13.10 -21.28 -26.00
C THR A 102 -11.93 -22.11 -25.50
N SER A 103 -11.28 -22.87 -26.41
CA SER A 103 -10.11 -23.70 -26.10
C SER A 103 -8.86 -23.09 -26.69
N ILE A 104 -7.80 -22.97 -25.88
CA ILE A 104 -6.48 -22.50 -26.29
C ILE A 104 -5.48 -23.59 -25.94
N ILE A 105 -4.74 -24.08 -26.96
CA ILE A 105 -3.67 -25.08 -26.78
C ILE A 105 -2.33 -24.36 -26.90
N VAL A 106 -1.46 -24.55 -25.90
CA VAL A 106 -0.09 -24.05 -25.89
C VAL A 106 0.93 -25.17 -25.80
N SER A 107 2.10 -24.95 -26.40
CA SER A 107 3.26 -25.79 -26.20
C SER A 107 4.09 -25.34 -25.02
N LEU A 108 4.45 -26.27 -24.14
CA LEU A 108 5.41 -26.03 -23.07
C LEU A 108 6.86 -26.18 -23.56
N ASN A 109 7.08 -26.59 -24.82
CA ASN A 109 8.40 -26.88 -25.39
C ASN A 109 9.19 -27.82 -24.46
N GLU A 110 10.36 -27.39 -23.98
CA GLU A 110 11.22 -28.17 -23.08
C GLU A 110 11.00 -27.85 -21.59
N LEU A 111 9.99 -27.03 -21.27
CA LEU A 111 9.72 -26.68 -19.87
C LEU A 111 9.29 -27.92 -19.09
N LYS A 112 9.97 -28.18 -17.98
CA LYS A 112 9.66 -29.25 -17.04
C LYS A 112 9.19 -28.72 -15.70
N ASN A 113 8.32 -29.47 -15.04
CA ASN A 113 7.83 -29.15 -13.71
C ASN A 113 7.15 -27.76 -13.63
N VAL A 114 6.37 -27.40 -14.65
CA VAL A 114 5.64 -26.13 -14.68
C VAL A 114 4.58 -26.13 -13.58
N THR A 115 4.67 -25.19 -12.67
CA THR A 115 3.73 -25.03 -11.54
C THR A 115 2.95 -23.72 -11.60
N GLU A 116 3.35 -22.80 -12.49
CA GLU A 116 2.69 -21.50 -12.64
C GLU A 116 2.82 -21.00 -14.08
N LEU A 117 1.72 -20.48 -14.62
CA LEU A 117 1.68 -19.75 -15.88
C LEU A 117 0.93 -18.43 -15.69
N SER A 118 1.15 -17.50 -16.59
CA SER A 118 0.48 -16.20 -16.59
C SER A 118 -0.31 -15.99 -17.86
N LEU A 119 -1.54 -15.49 -17.71
CA LEU A 119 -2.42 -15.08 -18.80
C LEU A 119 -2.46 -13.55 -18.86
N VAL A 120 -2.13 -12.97 -20.01
CA VAL A 120 -2.38 -11.56 -20.32
C VAL A 120 -3.74 -11.47 -20.98
N ILE A 121 -4.67 -10.73 -20.36
CA ILE A 121 -6.08 -10.68 -20.74
C ILE A 121 -6.47 -9.22 -20.97
N SER A 122 -7.24 -8.93 -22.03
CA SER A 122 -7.86 -7.60 -22.19
C SER A 122 -8.84 -7.33 -21.05
N ASN A 123 -8.87 -6.09 -20.56
CA ASN A 123 -9.78 -5.70 -19.48
C ASN A 123 -11.23 -6.10 -19.73
N THR A 124 -11.84 -6.69 -18.72
CA THR A 124 -13.26 -7.07 -18.75
C THR A 124 -13.80 -7.18 -17.32
N THR A 125 -15.09 -6.94 -17.15
CA THR A 125 -15.81 -7.16 -15.87
C THR A 125 -16.37 -8.58 -15.73
N ILE A 126 -16.10 -9.45 -16.70
CA ILE A 126 -16.64 -10.81 -16.77
C ILE A 126 -15.79 -11.74 -15.90
N ASN A 127 -16.42 -12.43 -14.95
CA ASN A 127 -15.80 -13.57 -14.29
C ASN A 127 -15.87 -14.80 -15.19
N LYS A 128 -14.77 -15.54 -15.34
CA LYS A 128 -14.65 -16.63 -16.31
C LYS A 128 -14.27 -17.96 -15.66
N ALA A 129 -15.17 -18.93 -15.72
CA ALA A 129 -14.85 -20.30 -15.32
C ALA A 129 -13.94 -20.96 -16.37
N TYR A 130 -12.93 -21.71 -15.91
CA TYR A 130 -11.97 -22.38 -16.76
C TYR A 130 -11.52 -23.73 -16.20
N SER A 131 -11.03 -24.59 -17.10
CA SER A 131 -10.37 -25.86 -16.78
C SER A 131 -9.08 -25.96 -17.58
N ILE A 132 -8.12 -26.75 -17.09
CA ILE A 132 -6.84 -26.98 -17.77
C ILE A 132 -6.60 -28.48 -17.85
N SER A 133 -6.19 -28.94 -19.00
CA SER A 133 -5.78 -30.31 -19.27
C SER A 133 -4.37 -30.37 -19.85
N GLY A 134 -3.63 -31.42 -19.54
CA GLY A 134 -2.30 -31.68 -20.06
C GLY A 134 -2.31 -32.87 -21.05
N SER A 135 -1.44 -32.83 -22.05
CA SER A 135 -1.25 -33.90 -23.04
C SER A 135 0.20 -33.99 -23.50
N ASN A 136 0.62 -35.18 -23.92
CA ASN A 136 1.92 -35.39 -24.56
C ASN A 136 1.83 -35.58 -26.09
N ASN A 137 0.61 -35.84 -26.63
CA ASN A 137 0.38 -36.17 -28.06
C ASN A 137 -0.74 -35.34 -28.70
N GLN A 138 -1.36 -34.40 -27.97
CA GLN A 138 -2.51 -33.57 -28.35
C GLN A 138 -3.80 -34.37 -28.67
N GLN A 139 -3.82 -35.66 -28.38
CA GLN A 139 -4.97 -36.57 -28.59
C GLN A 139 -5.58 -36.92 -27.21
N ASP A 140 -4.76 -37.43 -26.31
CA ASP A 140 -5.16 -37.85 -24.97
C ASP A 140 -4.95 -36.69 -23.99
N TRP A 141 -6.03 -36.23 -23.40
CA TRP A 141 -6.03 -35.06 -22.47
C TRP A 141 -6.38 -35.49 -21.07
N PHE A 142 -5.57 -35.10 -20.12
CA PHE A 142 -5.73 -35.39 -18.68
C PHE A 142 -5.97 -34.11 -17.90
N GLY A 143 -7.00 -34.11 -17.03
CA GLY A 143 -7.36 -32.95 -16.23
C GLY A 143 -6.29 -32.57 -15.20
N LEU A 144 -5.89 -31.30 -15.18
CA LEU A 144 -4.98 -30.72 -14.19
C LEU A 144 -5.72 -29.77 -13.26
N VAL A 145 -6.60 -28.93 -13.79
CA VAL A 145 -7.39 -27.96 -13.06
C VAL A 145 -8.82 -28.04 -13.55
N SER A 146 -9.78 -28.13 -12.65
CA SER A 146 -11.19 -28.25 -13.00
C SER A 146 -12.02 -27.11 -12.43
N ASN A 147 -12.80 -26.47 -13.30
CA ASN A 147 -13.86 -25.51 -12.96
C ASN A 147 -13.42 -24.40 -11.97
N GLN A 148 -12.23 -23.85 -12.14
CA GLN A 148 -11.78 -22.68 -11.41
C GLN A 148 -12.34 -21.39 -12.02
N THR A 149 -12.32 -20.29 -11.28
CA THR A 149 -12.85 -19.01 -11.76
C THR A 149 -11.76 -17.94 -11.78
N LEU A 150 -11.62 -17.27 -12.91
CA LEU A 150 -10.87 -16.01 -13.05
C LEU A 150 -11.77 -14.86 -12.67
N ASN A 151 -11.41 -14.12 -11.62
CA ASN A 151 -12.10 -12.96 -11.11
C ASN A 151 -11.22 -11.71 -11.27
N ASP A 152 -11.84 -10.53 -11.06
CA ASP A 152 -11.13 -9.24 -11.04
C ASP A 152 -10.26 -9.03 -12.30
N LEU A 153 -10.88 -9.17 -13.46
CA LEU A 153 -10.23 -9.03 -14.76
C LEU A 153 -10.21 -7.56 -15.24
N THR A 154 -10.22 -6.63 -14.29
CA THR A 154 -10.19 -5.18 -14.57
C THR A 154 -8.94 -4.55 -13.99
N ASN A 155 -8.26 -3.74 -14.80
CA ASN A 155 -7.14 -2.90 -14.40
C ASN A 155 -7.51 -1.44 -14.66
N ALA A 156 -7.57 -0.61 -13.62
CA ALA A 156 -7.96 0.79 -13.73
C ALA A 156 -6.94 1.66 -14.50
N ASN A 157 -5.67 1.22 -14.53
CA ASN A 157 -4.56 1.99 -15.09
C ASN A 157 -4.02 1.42 -16.41
N GLY A 158 -4.73 0.52 -17.06
CA GLY A 158 -4.26 -0.09 -18.31
C GLY A 158 -5.37 -0.83 -19.05
N ASN A 159 -5.09 -1.26 -20.28
CA ASN A 159 -6.04 -1.98 -21.13
C ASN A 159 -6.00 -3.50 -20.96
N THR A 160 -5.07 -3.99 -20.17
CA THR A 160 -4.85 -5.43 -19.95
C THR A 160 -4.60 -5.73 -18.48
N ILE A 161 -4.86 -6.96 -18.08
CA ILE A 161 -4.53 -7.51 -16.79
C ILE A 161 -3.79 -8.84 -16.94
N THR A 162 -2.79 -9.07 -16.09
CA THR A 162 -2.09 -10.34 -16.01
C THR A 162 -2.60 -11.16 -14.83
N LYS A 163 -3.00 -12.41 -15.09
CA LYS A 163 -3.46 -13.36 -14.06
C LYS A 163 -2.55 -14.55 -14.00
N SER A 164 -2.10 -14.87 -12.79
CA SER A 164 -1.31 -16.06 -12.49
C SER A 164 -2.21 -17.28 -12.34
N ILE A 165 -1.83 -18.37 -12.95
CA ILE A 165 -2.51 -19.67 -12.89
C ILE A 165 -1.56 -20.66 -12.24
N VAL A 166 -1.94 -21.15 -11.06
CA VAL A 166 -1.20 -22.21 -10.38
C VAL A 166 -1.62 -23.58 -10.94
N LEU A 167 -0.65 -24.41 -11.23
CA LEU A 167 -0.81 -25.76 -11.76
C LEU A 167 -0.24 -26.79 -10.79
N PRO A 168 -0.83 -27.97 -10.70
CA PRO A 168 -0.15 -29.12 -10.12
C PRO A 168 1.17 -29.36 -10.87
N ARG A 169 2.21 -29.82 -10.16
CA ARG A 169 3.48 -30.19 -10.80
C ARG A 169 3.23 -31.22 -11.87
N ASN A 170 3.62 -30.93 -13.10
CA ASN A 170 3.37 -31.79 -14.26
C ASN A 170 4.51 -31.70 -15.25
N ASN A 171 4.57 -32.67 -16.17
CA ASN A 171 5.58 -32.80 -17.24
C ASN A 171 4.93 -32.94 -18.61
N TYR A 172 3.71 -32.50 -18.81
CA TYR A 172 3.06 -32.55 -20.11
C TYR A 172 3.75 -31.58 -21.09
N LYS A 173 3.76 -31.99 -22.37
CA LYS A 173 4.31 -31.16 -23.47
C LYS A 173 3.33 -30.09 -23.93
N PHE A 174 2.05 -30.31 -23.75
CA PHE A 174 0.98 -29.43 -24.19
C PHE A 174 -0.01 -29.18 -23.05
N LEU A 175 -0.52 -27.95 -22.97
CA LEU A 175 -1.63 -27.60 -22.10
C LEU A 175 -2.78 -27.05 -22.92
N ARG A 176 -4.00 -27.42 -22.55
CA ARG A 176 -5.25 -26.88 -23.10
C ARG A 176 -6.00 -26.14 -22.02
N PHE A 177 -6.29 -24.88 -22.29
CA PHE A 177 -7.12 -24.00 -21.48
C PHE A 177 -8.51 -23.96 -22.08
N ASP A 178 -9.51 -24.43 -21.34
CA ASP A 178 -10.91 -24.45 -21.74
C ASP A 178 -11.69 -23.42 -20.92
N PHE A 179 -12.11 -22.32 -21.55
CA PHE A 179 -12.89 -21.27 -20.93
C PHE A 179 -14.38 -21.49 -21.21
N ASN A 180 -15.20 -21.49 -20.15
CA ASN A 180 -16.62 -21.74 -20.27
C ASN A 180 -17.38 -20.48 -20.73
N ASP A 181 -17.94 -20.53 -21.94
CA ASP A 181 -18.67 -19.41 -22.56
C ASP A 181 -20.20 -19.60 -22.53
N LYS A 182 -20.72 -20.67 -21.89
CA LYS A 182 -22.16 -20.98 -21.88
C LYS A 182 -23.02 -19.88 -21.25
N LYS A 183 -22.49 -19.18 -20.23
CA LYS A 183 -23.22 -18.17 -19.47
C LYS A 183 -22.63 -16.76 -19.55
N SER A 184 -21.57 -16.57 -20.32
CA SER A 184 -20.88 -15.28 -20.44
C SER A 184 -20.14 -15.18 -21.78
N LEU A 185 -19.94 -13.96 -22.27
CA LEU A 185 -19.13 -13.73 -23.47
C LEU A 185 -17.69 -14.21 -23.28
N PRO A 186 -17.02 -14.61 -24.35
CA PRO A 186 -15.60 -14.97 -24.31
C PRO A 186 -14.73 -13.84 -23.79
N ILE A 187 -13.69 -14.17 -23.02
CA ILE A 187 -12.64 -13.25 -22.67
C ILE A 187 -11.55 -13.24 -23.74
N ASN A 188 -10.88 -12.11 -23.91
CA ASN A 188 -9.79 -12.01 -24.87
C ASN A 188 -8.46 -12.27 -24.18
N VAL A 189 -7.97 -13.51 -24.24
CA VAL A 189 -6.62 -13.88 -23.81
C VAL A 189 -5.66 -13.50 -24.94
N LEU A 190 -4.77 -12.56 -24.67
CA LEU A 190 -3.78 -12.01 -25.62
C LEU A 190 -2.52 -12.88 -25.66
N GLU A 191 -2.02 -13.26 -24.48
CA GLU A 191 -0.80 -14.03 -24.33
C GLU A 191 -0.92 -15.03 -23.19
N ILE A 192 -0.23 -16.16 -23.34
CA ILE A 192 -0.01 -17.16 -22.29
C ILE A 192 1.50 -17.36 -22.20
N GLY A 193 2.05 -17.33 -21.01
CA GLY A 193 3.48 -17.46 -20.83
C GLY A 193 3.87 -17.72 -19.39
N TYR A 194 5.15 -17.65 -19.14
CA TYR A 194 5.73 -17.80 -17.82
C TYR A 194 6.83 -16.77 -17.62
N TYR A 195 7.17 -16.51 -16.39
CA TYR A 195 8.30 -15.65 -16.07
C TYR A 195 9.58 -16.49 -15.97
N LYS A 196 10.52 -16.26 -16.89
CA LYS A 196 11.82 -16.94 -16.91
C LYS A 196 12.69 -16.41 -15.76
N GLY A 197 13.18 -17.32 -14.93
CA GLY A 197 14.04 -16.96 -13.79
C GLY A 197 13.34 -16.94 -12.44
N GLY A 198 12.09 -17.41 -12.38
CA GLY A 198 11.27 -17.30 -11.17
C GLY A 198 10.79 -15.87 -10.98
N ARG A 199 9.82 -15.66 -10.10
CA ARG A 199 9.55 -14.33 -9.53
C ARG A 199 10.91 -13.72 -9.20
N LYS A 200 11.31 -12.64 -9.92
CA LYS A 200 12.44 -11.84 -9.42
C LYS A 200 12.04 -11.57 -7.98
N ASP A 201 12.85 -12.08 -7.05
CA ASP A 201 12.54 -11.93 -5.64
C ASP A 201 12.22 -10.47 -5.45
N ILE A 202 10.99 -10.19 -4.98
CA ILE A 202 10.59 -8.82 -4.72
C ILE A 202 11.68 -8.30 -3.79
N GLU A 203 12.43 -7.32 -4.26
CA GLU A 203 13.47 -6.73 -3.46
C GLU A 203 12.87 -6.27 -2.13
N THR A 204 13.35 -6.83 -1.04
CA THR A 204 12.78 -6.60 0.28
C THR A 204 13.79 -5.90 1.18
N THR A 205 13.29 -4.99 2.00
CA THR A 205 14.08 -4.33 3.03
C THR A 205 13.63 -4.81 4.40
N TYR A 206 14.55 -5.38 5.18
CA TYR A 206 14.27 -5.76 6.55
C TYR A 206 14.12 -4.54 7.45
N LEU A 207 13.07 -4.57 8.28
CA LEU A 207 12.75 -3.51 9.22
C LEU A 207 13.46 -3.77 10.55
N THR A 208 14.38 -2.91 10.91
CA THR A 208 15.18 -3.04 12.15
C THR A 208 14.55 -2.34 13.34
N ASP A 209 13.58 -1.45 13.12
CA ASP A 209 12.93 -0.65 14.17
C ASP A 209 11.93 -1.44 15.01
N PHE A 210 11.45 -2.57 14.53
CA PHE A 210 10.55 -3.41 15.30
C PHE A 210 11.32 -4.19 16.38
N LYS A 211 10.89 -3.99 17.63
CA LYS A 211 11.23 -4.84 18.77
C LYS A 211 10.08 -5.80 19.01
N TYR A 212 10.36 -7.03 19.42
CA TYR A 212 9.30 -7.99 19.72
C TYR A 212 9.50 -8.66 21.08
N LYS A 213 8.36 -9.08 21.66
CA LYS A 213 8.29 -9.86 22.90
C LYS A 213 7.48 -11.10 22.63
N ILE A 214 7.98 -12.25 23.09
CA ILE A 214 7.28 -13.54 23.02
C ILE A 214 6.69 -13.83 24.40
N SER A 215 5.43 -14.23 24.44
CA SER A 215 4.73 -14.68 25.64
C SER A 215 3.90 -15.95 25.34
N GLN A 216 3.56 -16.72 26.38
CA GLN A 216 2.78 -17.94 26.24
C GLN A 216 1.42 -17.76 26.93
N ASP A 217 0.35 -17.98 26.19
CA ASP A 217 -1.00 -18.11 26.72
C ASP A 217 -1.30 -19.60 26.92
N GLN A 218 -1.03 -20.07 28.13
CA GLN A 218 -1.22 -21.51 28.50
C GLN A 218 -2.68 -21.91 28.41
N LYS A 219 -3.61 -21.01 28.74
CA LYS A 219 -5.05 -21.32 28.76
C LYS A 219 -5.57 -21.62 27.36
N HIS A 220 -5.11 -20.85 26.37
CA HIS A 220 -5.53 -21.01 24.98
C HIS A 220 -4.50 -21.74 24.10
N LYS A 221 -3.41 -22.25 24.71
CA LYS A 221 -2.33 -23.00 24.06
C LYS A 221 -1.71 -22.24 22.89
N LYS A 222 -1.46 -20.94 23.09
CA LYS A 222 -0.91 -20.04 22.06
C LYS A 222 0.41 -19.43 22.46
N THR A 223 1.30 -19.28 21.49
CA THR A 223 2.43 -18.35 21.56
C THR A 223 2.01 -17.01 20.98
N ILE A 224 2.15 -15.95 21.76
CA ILE A 224 1.80 -14.58 21.38
C ILE A 224 3.09 -13.79 21.22
N ILE A 225 3.29 -13.20 20.03
CA ILE A 225 4.44 -12.39 19.70
C ILE A 225 3.94 -10.98 19.39
N THR A 226 4.28 -10.02 20.26
CA THR A 226 3.89 -8.62 20.10
C THR A 226 5.07 -7.84 19.57
N PHE A 227 4.85 -7.14 18.46
CA PHE A 227 5.83 -6.26 17.82
C PHE A 227 5.49 -4.80 18.10
N ASN A 228 6.53 -3.98 18.31
CA ASN A 228 6.38 -2.55 18.57
C ASN A 228 7.51 -1.76 17.88
N SER A 229 7.16 -0.64 17.25
CA SER A 229 8.07 0.29 16.60
C SER A 229 7.77 1.73 17.04
N ASN A 230 8.80 2.60 17.02
CA ASN A 230 8.63 4.01 17.35
C ASN A 230 7.77 4.76 16.29
N ASN A 231 7.89 4.35 15.03
CA ASN A 231 7.20 4.98 13.90
C ASN A 231 6.27 3.98 13.20
N PHE A 232 5.30 4.51 12.46
CA PHE A 232 4.52 3.68 11.54
C PHE A 232 5.43 3.03 10.51
N GLN A 233 5.25 1.75 10.28
CA GLN A 233 6.04 1.00 9.30
C GLN A 233 5.10 0.18 8.40
N ARG A 234 5.41 0.15 7.12
CA ARG A 234 4.78 -0.79 6.21
C ARG A 234 5.35 -2.17 6.45
N VAL A 235 4.48 -3.13 6.66
CA VAL A 235 4.85 -4.54 6.79
C VAL A 235 4.24 -5.30 5.63
N ASP A 236 5.08 -5.95 4.83
CA ASP A 236 4.68 -6.75 3.67
C ASP A 236 5.00 -8.23 3.88
N GLY A 237 5.85 -8.57 4.87
CA GLY A 237 6.14 -9.95 5.15
C GLY A 237 6.94 -10.17 6.43
N ILE A 238 7.05 -11.45 6.79
CA ILE A 238 7.66 -11.93 8.03
C ILE A 238 8.43 -13.22 7.75
N SER A 239 9.60 -13.35 8.38
CA SER A 239 10.43 -14.54 8.30
C SER A 239 10.79 -15.04 9.69
N PHE A 240 10.76 -16.35 9.88
CA PHE A 240 11.06 -17.03 11.15
C PHE A 240 12.25 -17.98 10.99
N ASP A 241 13.21 -17.84 11.87
CA ASP A 241 14.28 -18.82 12.07
C ASP A 241 13.90 -19.69 13.27
N VAL A 242 13.50 -20.95 13.04
CA VAL A 242 12.99 -21.89 14.06
C VAL A 242 13.95 -23.04 14.24
N LYS A 243 14.33 -23.35 15.50
CA LYS A 243 15.26 -24.45 15.85
C LYS A 243 14.56 -25.79 16.08
N THR A 244 13.25 -25.77 16.37
CA THR A 244 12.46 -27.00 16.55
C THR A 244 12.56 -27.85 15.28
N LYS A 245 12.84 -29.15 15.43
CA LYS A 245 13.16 -30.04 14.29
C LYS A 245 11.94 -30.39 13.43
N LEU A 246 10.83 -30.78 14.05
CA LEU A 246 9.62 -31.21 13.35
C LEU A 246 8.42 -30.45 13.89
N PHE A 247 7.82 -29.64 13.06
CA PHE A 247 6.64 -28.87 13.44
C PHE A 247 5.77 -28.52 12.22
N LEU A 248 4.49 -28.36 12.50
CA LEU A 248 3.50 -27.70 11.66
C LEU A 248 2.57 -26.92 12.60
N ARG A 249 2.54 -25.58 12.47
CA ARG A 249 1.74 -24.69 13.31
C ARG A 249 1.04 -23.64 12.45
N ASN A 250 -0.22 -23.40 12.75
CA ASN A 250 -0.91 -22.25 12.18
C ASN A 250 -0.51 -20.98 12.95
N ALA A 251 -0.30 -19.91 12.23
CA ALA A 251 -0.01 -18.59 12.78
C ALA A 251 -0.87 -17.53 12.07
N SER A 252 -1.39 -16.58 12.85
CA SER A 252 -2.20 -15.47 12.35
C SER A 252 -1.62 -14.13 12.79
N VAL A 253 -1.65 -13.14 11.91
CA VAL A 253 -1.20 -11.75 12.14
C VAL A 253 -2.41 -10.88 12.43
N PHE A 254 -2.32 -10.09 13.48
CA PHE A 254 -3.39 -9.21 13.92
C PHE A 254 -2.90 -7.77 14.11
N VAL A 255 -3.75 -6.81 13.79
CA VAL A 255 -3.60 -5.39 14.15
C VAL A 255 -4.77 -4.94 15.01
N ASN A 256 -4.53 -3.95 15.87
CA ASN A 256 -5.58 -3.34 16.65
C ASN A 256 -6.23 -2.21 15.85
N THR A 257 -7.50 -2.35 15.57
CA THR A 257 -8.29 -1.38 14.81
C THR A 257 -9.38 -0.79 15.69
N THR A 258 -9.71 0.47 15.48
CA THR A 258 -10.80 1.15 16.19
C THR A 258 -11.99 1.31 15.27
N ARG A 259 -13.14 0.78 15.67
CA ARG A 259 -14.41 0.96 14.97
C ARG A 259 -15.34 1.87 15.75
N LYS A 260 -16.00 2.79 15.06
CA LYS A 260 -17.06 3.62 15.66
C LYS A 260 -18.36 2.84 15.63
N VAL A 261 -18.84 2.40 16.80
CA VAL A 261 -20.16 1.75 16.94
C VAL A 261 -21.09 2.73 17.64
N ARG A 262 -22.07 3.26 16.90
CA ARG A 262 -22.93 4.35 17.35
C ARG A 262 -22.13 5.58 17.80
N LYS A 263 -22.12 5.92 19.12
CA LYS A 263 -21.38 7.05 19.70
C LYS A 263 -20.09 6.66 20.42
N ARG A 264 -19.74 5.35 20.44
CA ARG A 264 -18.55 4.83 21.15
C ARG A 264 -17.49 4.37 20.16
N LYS A 265 -16.22 4.52 20.51
CA LYS A 265 -15.09 3.90 19.82
C LYS A 265 -14.81 2.56 20.51
N GLU A 266 -14.82 1.48 19.75
CA GLU A 266 -14.48 0.15 20.22
C GLU A 266 -13.21 -0.30 19.54
N ASN A 267 -12.24 -0.76 20.33
CA ASN A 267 -11.03 -1.38 19.82
C ASN A 267 -11.31 -2.86 19.57
N PHE A 268 -10.96 -3.36 18.42
CA PHE A 268 -11.04 -4.77 18.10
C PHE A 268 -9.78 -5.23 17.38
N LYS A 269 -9.51 -6.51 17.50
CA LYS A 269 -8.37 -7.17 16.89
C LYS A 269 -8.80 -7.68 15.51
N GLN A 270 -8.16 -7.17 14.47
CA GLN A 270 -8.42 -7.56 13.08
C GLN A 270 -7.33 -8.53 12.62
N GLU A 271 -7.73 -9.69 12.13
CA GLU A 271 -6.82 -10.60 11.44
C GLU A 271 -6.49 -10.05 10.04
N ILE A 272 -5.20 -9.97 9.75
CA ILE A 272 -4.68 -9.47 8.47
C ILE A 272 -4.32 -10.63 7.55
N SER A 273 -3.64 -11.65 8.10
CA SER A 273 -3.19 -12.81 7.33
C SER A 273 -3.00 -14.01 8.24
N SER A 274 -3.10 -15.21 7.68
CA SER A 274 -2.69 -16.45 8.33
C SER A 274 -1.78 -17.26 7.43
N PHE A 275 -0.91 -18.07 8.03
CA PHE A 275 0.05 -18.93 7.35
C PHE A 275 0.45 -20.11 8.22
N ASN A 276 1.09 -21.12 7.62
CA ASN A 276 1.57 -22.29 8.33
C ASN A 276 3.10 -22.29 8.48
N LEU A 277 3.58 -22.24 9.70
CA LEU A 277 4.98 -22.52 10.04
C LEU A 277 5.23 -24.02 9.88
N ASN A 278 6.25 -24.39 9.11
CA ASN A 278 6.51 -25.79 8.75
C ASN A 278 8.02 -26.07 8.70
N SER A 279 8.46 -27.15 9.34
CA SER A 279 9.86 -27.57 9.34
C SER A 279 10.41 -27.98 7.98
N ASN A 280 9.55 -28.31 7.02
CA ASN A 280 9.94 -28.80 5.69
C ASN A 280 10.02 -27.73 4.61
N THR A 281 9.70 -26.47 4.97
CA THR A 281 9.66 -25.36 4.01
C THR A 281 10.33 -24.12 4.58
N SER A 282 10.64 -23.15 3.71
CA SER A 282 11.05 -21.82 4.18
C SER A 282 9.90 -21.18 4.95
N ASN A 283 10.21 -20.66 6.13
CA ASN A 283 9.26 -19.94 6.97
C ASN A 283 9.33 -18.43 6.71
N THR A 284 9.31 -18.04 5.43
CA THR A 284 9.24 -16.65 4.97
C THR A 284 7.93 -16.44 4.23
N PHE A 285 7.13 -15.52 4.71
CA PHE A 285 5.75 -15.33 4.26
C PHE A 285 5.54 -13.89 3.80
N GLN A 286 5.03 -13.73 2.57
CA GLN A 286 4.35 -12.51 2.17
C GLN A 286 2.97 -12.49 2.81
N ILE A 287 2.56 -11.36 3.36
CA ILE A 287 1.27 -11.20 4.03
C ILE A 287 0.47 -10.05 3.40
N ASN A 288 -0.80 -9.95 3.73
CA ASN A 288 -1.57 -8.77 3.40
C ASN A 288 -0.94 -7.57 4.10
N SER A 289 -0.53 -6.59 3.33
CA SER A 289 0.22 -5.45 3.80
C SER A 289 -0.58 -4.57 4.76
N PHE A 290 0.08 -4.01 5.75
CA PHE A 290 -0.48 -3.03 6.67
C PHE A 290 0.55 -1.96 7.03
N PHE A 291 0.09 -0.84 7.60
CA PHE A 291 0.95 0.29 7.98
C PHE A 291 0.65 0.68 9.43
N GLU A 292 1.40 0.09 10.37
CA GLU A 292 1.16 0.20 11.80
C GLU A 292 2.47 0.30 12.60
N LYS A 293 2.34 0.76 13.86
CA LYS A 293 3.43 0.77 14.84
C LYS A 293 3.48 -0.51 15.67
N GLU A 294 2.35 -1.17 15.80
CA GLU A 294 2.18 -2.34 16.66
C GLU A 294 1.33 -3.38 15.97
N PHE A 295 1.75 -4.62 16.06
CA PHE A 295 0.96 -5.77 15.63
C PHE A 295 1.30 -7.01 16.45
N THR A 296 0.46 -8.02 16.35
CA THR A 296 0.61 -9.26 17.11
C THR A 296 0.54 -10.47 16.18
N ILE A 297 1.39 -11.46 16.43
CA ILE A 297 1.30 -12.79 15.82
C ILE A 297 0.87 -13.78 16.89
N GLU A 298 -0.12 -14.57 16.59
CA GLU A 298 -0.53 -15.70 17.42
C GLU A 298 -0.19 -16.99 16.69
N ILE A 299 0.55 -17.89 17.37
CA ILE A 299 0.86 -19.23 16.89
C ILE A 299 0.05 -20.21 17.71
N ASP A 300 -0.75 -21.05 17.07
CA ASP A 300 -1.50 -22.10 17.72
C ASP A 300 -0.58 -23.30 18.01
N ASN A 301 -0.28 -23.53 19.28
CA ASN A 301 0.59 -24.63 19.70
C ASN A 301 -0.16 -25.96 19.79
N GLN A 302 -1.49 -25.93 19.85
CA GLN A 302 -2.32 -27.11 20.09
C GLN A 302 -1.85 -27.86 21.41
N ASP A 303 -1.59 -29.15 21.33
CA ASP A 303 -1.09 -29.94 22.45
C ASP A 303 0.45 -30.08 22.48
N ASN A 304 1.14 -29.28 21.65
CA ASN A 304 2.59 -29.38 21.57
C ASN A 304 3.28 -28.27 22.37
N GLN A 305 4.55 -28.45 22.65
CA GLN A 305 5.39 -27.45 23.26
C GLN A 305 5.53 -26.25 22.30
N PRO A 306 5.67 -25.01 22.82
CA PRO A 306 5.97 -23.83 22.02
C PRO A 306 7.20 -24.06 21.13
N LEU A 307 7.21 -23.41 19.95
CA LEU A 307 8.34 -23.46 19.05
C LEU A 307 9.56 -22.73 19.65
N ASP A 308 10.75 -23.29 19.49
CA ASP A 308 12.02 -22.60 19.77
C ASP A 308 12.36 -21.68 18.59
N ILE A 309 11.92 -20.42 18.67
CA ILE A 309 12.12 -19.40 17.66
C ILE A 309 13.38 -18.61 18.01
N SER A 310 14.42 -18.73 17.18
CA SER A 310 15.68 -18.04 17.40
C SER A 310 15.69 -16.61 16.90
N LYS A 311 14.98 -16.31 15.80
CA LYS A 311 14.91 -14.97 15.23
C LYS A 311 13.63 -14.79 14.43
N ILE A 312 13.10 -13.58 14.48
CA ILE A 312 11.99 -13.16 13.62
C ILE A 312 12.44 -11.89 12.90
N LYS A 313 12.22 -11.84 11.58
CA LYS A 313 12.52 -10.71 10.75
C LYS A 313 11.24 -10.22 10.10
N VAL A 314 11.01 -8.93 10.16
CA VAL A 314 9.91 -8.26 9.49
C VAL A 314 10.49 -7.51 8.29
N PHE A 315 9.81 -7.51 7.15
CA PHE A 315 10.28 -6.83 5.95
C PHE A 315 9.16 -6.10 5.22
N GLN A 316 9.57 -5.12 4.44
CA GLN A 316 8.71 -4.46 3.46
C GLN A 316 9.26 -4.68 2.05
N ASN A 317 8.39 -4.65 1.06
CA ASN A 317 8.78 -4.63 -0.33
C ASN A 317 9.41 -3.27 -0.67
N THR A 318 10.52 -3.28 -1.38
CA THR A 318 11.21 -2.06 -1.80
C THR A 318 10.31 -1.27 -2.75
N VAL A 319 10.10 0.00 -2.44
CA VAL A 319 9.39 0.94 -3.29
C VAL A 319 10.40 1.88 -3.92
N SER A 320 10.27 2.10 -5.21
CA SER A 320 11.05 3.09 -5.94
C SER A 320 10.13 4.03 -6.68
N ILE A 321 10.60 5.24 -6.90
CA ILE A 321 9.96 6.23 -7.76
C ILE A 321 10.87 6.62 -8.91
N LEU A 322 10.28 7.18 -9.94
CA LEU A 322 10.93 7.67 -11.13
C LEU A 322 10.76 9.19 -11.18
N ALA A 323 11.84 9.93 -11.43
CA ALA A 323 11.80 11.38 -11.65
C ALA A 323 12.79 11.79 -12.72
N ASP A 324 12.46 12.82 -13.52
CA ASP A 324 13.35 13.42 -14.51
C ASP A 324 14.23 14.48 -13.83
N LEU A 325 15.54 14.23 -13.75
CA LEU A 325 16.49 15.03 -12.99
C LEU A 325 17.60 15.55 -13.92
N LYS A 326 18.14 16.74 -13.59
CA LYS A 326 19.23 17.36 -14.32
C LYS A 326 20.55 17.19 -13.60
N ALA A 327 21.60 16.93 -14.38
CA ALA A 327 22.96 16.79 -13.87
C ALA A 327 23.42 18.05 -13.12
N ASN A 328 24.17 17.83 -12.04
CA ASN A 328 24.75 18.87 -11.19
C ASN A 328 23.71 19.83 -10.54
N GLU A 329 22.42 19.56 -10.64
CA GLU A 329 21.41 20.26 -9.85
C GLU A 329 21.26 19.64 -8.46
N LYS A 330 20.90 20.50 -7.49
CA LYS A 330 20.58 20.06 -6.11
C LYS A 330 19.07 19.93 -5.98
N TYR A 331 18.65 18.82 -5.39
CA TYR A 331 17.25 18.53 -5.12
C TYR A 331 17.03 18.35 -3.62
N GLU A 332 15.95 18.93 -3.13
CA GLU A 332 15.48 18.79 -1.76
C GLU A 332 14.25 17.92 -1.74
N VAL A 333 14.17 17.02 -0.77
CA VAL A 333 12.96 16.25 -0.49
C VAL A 333 12.26 16.90 0.70
N ILE A 334 10.96 17.15 0.55
CA ILE A 334 10.10 17.64 1.62
C ILE A 334 9.04 16.59 1.89
N ILE A 335 8.79 16.34 3.18
CA ILE A 335 7.70 15.49 3.65
C ILE A 335 6.89 16.30 4.65
N ASP A 336 5.65 16.62 4.30
CA ASP A 336 4.80 17.48 5.10
C ASP A 336 3.38 16.92 5.18
N ALA A 337 2.92 16.66 6.40
CA ALA A 337 1.61 16.07 6.66
C ALA A 337 0.41 16.97 6.29
N THR A 338 0.65 18.22 5.92
CA THR A 338 -0.40 19.12 5.37
C THR A 338 -0.64 18.92 3.88
N LEU A 339 0.28 18.22 3.19
CA LEU A 339 0.15 17.96 1.76
C LEU A 339 -0.83 16.81 1.50
N SER A 340 -1.49 16.86 0.35
CA SER A 340 -2.29 15.77 -0.19
C SER A 340 -1.49 14.97 -1.21
N GLN A 341 -1.98 13.81 -1.59
CA GLN A 341 -1.33 12.97 -2.62
C GLN A 341 -1.17 13.76 -3.93
N PRO A 342 0.05 13.80 -4.51
CA PRO A 342 0.27 14.49 -5.76
C PRO A 342 -0.35 13.69 -6.92
N ASN A 343 -0.78 14.42 -7.95
CA ASN A 343 -1.27 13.83 -9.19
C ASN A 343 -0.43 14.40 -10.35
N TYR A 344 0.60 13.65 -10.74
CA TYR A 344 1.48 14.05 -11.85
C TYR A 344 1.18 13.22 -13.09
N ASP A 345 1.18 13.88 -14.26
CA ASP A 345 0.97 13.23 -15.56
C ASP A 345 2.00 12.16 -15.87
N LEU A 346 3.19 12.25 -15.28
CA LEU A 346 4.28 11.29 -15.45
C LEU A 346 3.85 9.84 -15.18
N ALA A 347 2.90 9.62 -14.27
CA ALA A 347 2.37 8.29 -13.97
C ALA A 347 1.79 7.57 -15.19
N ASN A 348 1.32 8.32 -16.19
CA ASN A 348 0.73 7.77 -17.41
C ASN A 348 1.77 7.35 -18.47
N PHE A 349 3.05 7.70 -18.29
CA PHE A 349 4.10 7.50 -19.28
C PHE A 349 5.21 6.55 -18.84
N THR A 350 5.12 5.98 -17.63
CA THR A 350 6.16 5.11 -17.06
C THR A 350 6.44 3.84 -17.88
N GLN A 351 5.46 3.37 -18.65
CA GLN A 351 5.58 2.13 -19.45
C GLN A 351 6.63 2.23 -20.57
N ASN A 352 6.94 3.44 -21.03
CA ASN A 352 7.88 3.67 -22.13
C ASN A 352 9.31 3.98 -21.67
N ILE A 353 9.57 3.90 -20.36
CA ILE A 353 10.85 4.26 -19.77
C ILE A 353 11.67 2.99 -19.55
N SER A 354 12.97 3.04 -19.90
CA SER A 354 13.88 1.90 -19.76
C SER A 354 13.94 1.35 -18.33
N ALA A 355 14.17 0.04 -18.20
CA ALA A 355 14.41 -0.64 -16.92
C ALA A 355 15.75 -0.26 -16.27
N GLU A 356 16.74 0.04 -17.10
CA GLU A 356 18.08 0.42 -16.66
C GLU A 356 18.18 1.93 -16.54
N LEU A 357 17.97 2.41 -15.33
CA LEU A 357 18.04 3.82 -14.99
C LEU A 357 19.19 4.09 -14.01
N PRO A 358 19.86 5.24 -14.13
CA PRO A 358 20.74 5.69 -13.07
C PRO A 358 19.96 5.84 -11.76
N GLU A 359 20.60 5.47 -10.66
CA GLU A 359 19.98 5.53 -9.34
C GLU A 359 20.36 6.81 -8.61
N ALA A 360 19.38 7.40 -7.92
CA ALA A 360 19.60 8.45 -6.94
C ALA A 360 19.11 7.99 -5.56
N THR A 361 19.79 8.44 -4.52
CA THR A 361 19.48 8.06 -3.14
C THR A 361 19.03 9.26 -2.32
N ILE A 362 18.10 9.02 -1.39
CA ILE A 362 17.67 10.02 -0.42
C ILE A 362 18.55 9.91 0.82
N SER A 363 19.08 11.02 1.27
CA SER A 363 19.95 11.09 2.44
C SER A 363 19.62 12.29 3.32
N ASN A 364 20.18 12.30 4.54
CA ASN A 364 20.04 13.40 5.48
C ASN A 364 18.57 13.72 5.86
N LEU A 365 17.75 12.69 6.08
CA LEU A 365 16.39 12.89 6.56
C LEU A 365 16.43 13.52 7.97
N LYS A 366 15.87 14.71 8.10
CA LYS A 366 15.82 15.47 9.35
C LYS A 366 14.41 15.97 9.59
N LYS A 367 13.95 15.85 10.84
CA LYS A 367 12.73 16.50 11.29
C LYS A 367 12.98 18.00 11.34
N ILE A 368 12.10 18.77 10.71
CA ILE A 368 12.09 20.21 10.87
C ILE A 368 11.23 20.50 12.09
N ASN A 369 11.85 20.95 13.18
CA ASN A 369 11.08 21.58 14.23
C ASN A 369 10.56 22.88 13.61
N SER A 370 9.27 23.00 13.48
CA SER A 370 8.61 24.27 13.15
C SER A 370 8.71 25.22 14.35
N GLU A 371 9.92 25.57 14.73
CA GLU A 371 10.12 26.91 15.27
C GLU A 371 9.90 27.82 14.07
N SER A 372 8.68 28.23 13.90
CA SER A 372 8.32 29.27 12.95
C SER A 372 9.15 30.51 13.28
N LYS A 373 10.30 30.67 12.62
CA LYS A 373 10.73 32.01 12.27
C LYS A 373 9.72 32.48 11.21
N ASP A 374 8.55 32.87 11.71
CA ASP A 374 7.57 33.64 10.99
C ASP A 374 8.20 35.00 10.70
N THR A 375 9.02 35.07 9.63
CA THR A 375 9.44 36.34 9.02
C THR A 375 8.41 36.81 7.98
N SER A 376 7.26 36.15 7.87
CA SER A 376 6.09 36.77 7.25
C SER A 376 5.61 37.87 8.21
N GLU A 377 5.62 39.12 7.77
CA GLU A 377 4.97 40.20 8.54
C GLU A 377 3.58 39.72 8.94
N LYS A 378 3.36 39.59 10.25
CA LYS A 378 2.06 39.15 10.77
C LYS A 378 1.00 40.01 10.15
N ALA A 379 0.05 39.40 9.48
CA ALA A 379 -1.06 40.11 8.87
C ALA A 379 -1.70 41.03 9.93
N PHE A 380 -2.18 42.21 9.54
CA PHE A 380 -2.67 43.28 10.44
C PHE A 380 -3.58 42.71 11.52
N TRP A 381 -4.47 41.76 11.20
CA TRP A 381 -5.39 41.12 12.14
C TRP A 381 -4.74 40.15 13.14
N GLN A 382 -3.49 39.77 12.95
CA GLN A 382 -2.73 38.88 13.84
C GLN A 382 -1.88 39.67 14.85
N LYS A 383 -1.84 41.00 14.70
CA LYS A 383 -1.12 41.87 15.65
C LYS A 383 -1.90 41.99 16.97
N PRO A 384 -1.23 41.88 18.11
CA PRO A 384 -1.91 42.04 19.43
C PRO A 384 -2.70 43.34 19.56
N VAL A 385 -2.22 44.41 18.92
CA VAL A 385 -2.89 45.72 18.90
C VAL A 385 -4.27 45.61 18.23
N PHE A 386 -4.44 44.88 17.16
CA PHE A 386 -5.73 44.69 16.50
C PHE A 386 -6.70 43.92 17.40
N LEU A 387 -6.22 42.86 18.07
CA LEU A 387 -7.04 42.06 18.97
C LEU A 387 -7.55 42.90 20.17
N TRP A 388 -6.67 43.69 20.78
CA TRP A 388 -7.04 44.57 21.88
C TRP A 388 -7.98 45.71 21.45
N SER A 389 -7.76 46.27 20.24
CA SER A 389 -8.67 47.30 19.70
C SER A 389 -10.06 46.74 19.39
N ALA A 390 -10.16 45.53 18.85
CA ALA A 390 -11.43 44.84 18.60
C ALA A 390 -12.19 44.53 19.90
N ILE A 391 -11.48 44.10 20.96
CA ILE A 391 -12.07 43.87 22.27
C ILE A 391 -12.60 45.17 22.89
N LEU A 392 -11.81 46.25 22.86
CA LEU A 392 -12.23 47.55 23.36
C LEU A 392 -13.46 48.10 22.63
N LEU A 393 -13.51 47.95 21.31
CA LEU A 393 -14.63 48.39 20.48
C LEU A 393 -15.90 47.60 20.82
N THR A 394 -15.76 46.28 21.02
CA THR A 394 -16.89 45.42 21.43
C THR A 394 -17.40 45.76 22.82
N LEU A 395 -16.51 46.05 23.77
CA LEU A 395 -16.88 46.51 25.12
C LEU A 395 -17.57 47.87 25.09
N ALA A 396 -17.09 48.83 24.28
CA ALA A 396 -17.72 50.15 24.12
C ALA A 396 -19.13 50.04 23.51
N LEU A 397 -19.30 49.14 22.49
CA LEU A 397 -20.62 48.86 21.94
C LEU A 397 -21.57 48.23 22.95
N LEU A 398 -21.10 47.28 23.74
CA LEU A 398 -21.90 46.67 24.80
C LEU A 398 -22.30 47.67 25.87
N ALA A 399 -21.37 48.53 26.30
CA ALA A 399 -21.65 49.60 27.25
C ALA A 399 -22.69 50.59 26.69
N TYR A 400 -22.56 50.96 25.40
CA TYR A 400 -23.55 51.82 24.75
C TYR A 400 -24.96 51.19 24.72
N PHE A 401 -25.07 49.90 24.38
CA PHE A 401 -26.37 49.22 24.42
C PHE A 401 -26.95 49.12 25.83
N VAL A 402 -26.12 48.82 26.81
CA VAL A 402 -26.58 48.78 28.22
C VAL A 402 -27.08 50.17 28.68
N PHE A 403 -26.34 51.24 28.38
CA PHE A 403 -26.77 52.61 28.69
C PHE A 403 -28.05 53.00 27.92
N SER A 404 -28.18 52.60 26.66
CA SER A 404 -29.40 52.85 25.86
C SER A 404 -30.60 52.13 26.45
N MET A 405 -30.45 50.88 26.88
CA MET A 405 -31.52 50.10 27.50
C MET A 405 -31.93 50.64 28.88
N LEU A 406 -30.97 51.17 29.67
CA LEU A 406 -31.28 51.79 30.96
C LEU A 406 -32.03 53.10 30.78
N LYS A 407 -31.81 53.82 29.68
CA LYS A 407 -32.47 55.07 29.37
C LYS A 407 -33.92 54.90 28.85
N GLU A 408 -34.31 53.69 28.41
CA GLU A 408 -35.68 53.33 28.01
C GLU A 408 -36.53 52.82 29.19
N VAL A 409 -35.96 52.65 30.37
CA VAL A 409 -36.63 52.08 31.55
C VAL A 409 -37.00 53.19 32.56
N ASP A 410 -36.47 54.42 32.43
CA ASP A 410 -36.91 55.62 33.11
C ASP A 410 -37.92 56.43 32.26
#